data_d2ea0de6b82e5ec81c4f380f5b4c7e44
#
_entry.id   d2ea0de6b82e5ec81c4f380f5b4c7e44
#
_cell.length_a   1.000
_cell.length_b   1.000
_cell.length_c   1.000
_cell.angle_alpha   90.00
_cell.angle_beta   90.00
_cell.angle_gamma   90.00
#
_symmetry.space_group_name_H-M   'P 1'
#
loop_
_entity.id
_entity.type
_entity.pdbx_description
1 polymer ?
#
loop_
_entity_poly.entity_id
_entity_poly.type
_entity_poly.pdbx_seq_one_letter_code
_entity_poly.pdbx_strand_id
1 'polypeptide(L)'
;IFGTTNASNVQASLTTGDDSTVQPTAISSSYVATDVSDIVDEVMPSIVAITNVSQTEYQSFWGQSKTYESTSCGSGIIVSQDNEYLYVATNNHVVEGANSLTVTFANDDTVSAEIKGTDPSTDLAVVKVALSSIKDDTMSEIKVATLGSSDTLKVGESCIAIGNALGYGQSVTTGVISALNREVSVSDSSSSTNYTAELIQTDAAINPGNSGGALLNTVGEVIGINSVKYSDTSVEGIGYAIPMDTAKPIIEELITKEKVDESNSAYLGIVGVDVTSDVAKTYNMPTG
;
A
#
# COMPACT_ATOMS: atom_id res chain seq x y z
N ILE A 1 -59.31 36.73 -15.40
CA ILE A 1 -58.77 36.23 -16.68
C ILE A 1 -57.31 35.86 -16.44
N PHE A 2 -57.07 34.55 -16.19
CA PHE A 2 -55.74 34.02 -16.03
C PHE A 2 -55.34 33.34 -17.32
N GLY A 3 -54.29 33.86 -17.99
CA GLY A 3 -53.71 33.25 -19.17
C GLY A 3 -52.77 32.09 -18.77
N THR A 4 -53.05 30.92 -19.30
CA THR A 4 -52.18 29.73 -19.22
C THR A 4 -51.09 29.89 -20.28
N THR A 5 -49.83 29.98 -19.85
CA THR A 5 -48.67 29.90 -20.74
C THR A 5 -48.30 28.41 -20.96
N ASN A 6 -48.47 27.96 -22.19
CA ASN A 6 -47.99 26.68 -22.65
C ASN A 6 -46.46 26.63 -22.57
N ALA A 7 -45.92 25.70 -21.78
CA ALA A 7 -44.53 25.32 -21.85
C ALA A 7 -44.29 24.45 -23.09
N SER A 8 -43.61 25.03 -24.09
CA SER A 8 -43.16 24.29 -25.27
C SER A 8 -42.06 23.30 -24.88
N ASN A 9 -42.32 22.03 -25.03
CA ASN A 9 -41.30 20.99 -24.99
C ASN A 9 -40.30 21.21 -26.14
N VAL A 10 -39.10 21.65 -25.78
CA VAL A 10 -37.95 21.63 -26.70
C VAL A 10 -37.39 20.23 -26.68
N GLN A 11 -37.82 19.42 -27.64
CA GLN A 11 -37.23 18.11 -27.91
C GLN A 11 -35.97 18.33 -28.74
N ALA A 12 -34.79 18.22 -28.12
CA ALA A 12 -33.52 18.24 -28.83
C ALA A 12 -33.44 17.01 -29.74
N SER A 13 -33.59 17.20 -31.03
CA SER A 13 -33.40 16.14 -32.06
C SER A 13 -31.89 16.06 -32.32
N LEU A 14 -31.25 14.99 -31.85
CA LEU A 14 -29.92 14.60 -32.30
C LEU A 14 -30.05 14.08 -33.75
N THR A 15 -29.60 14.91 -34.68
CA THR A 15 -29.48 14.47 -36.08
C THR A 15 -28.34 13.46 -36.19
N THR A 16 -28.65 12.19 -36.35
CA THR A 16 -27.69 11.17 -36.70
C THR A 16 -27.31 11.34 -38.17
N GLY A 17 -26.08 11.80 -38.37
CA GLY A 17 -25.44 11.69 -39.67
C GLY A 17 -24.88 10.26 -39.81
N ASP A 18 -25.22 9.68 -40.91
CA ASP A 18 -24.60 8.53 -41.59
C ASP A 18 -24.46 7.20 -40.84
N ASP A 19 -24.94 6.20 -41.51
CA ASP A 19 -25.21 4.81 -41.18
C ASP A 19 -23.92 4.02 -40.88
N SER A 20 -23.38 4.18 -39.67
CA SER A 20 -22.46 3.22 -39.07
C SER A 20 -23.21 2.54 -37.94
N THR A 21 -23.74 1.36 -38.19
CA THR A 21 -24.34 0.51 -37.17
C THR A 21 -23.29 0.12 -36.12
N VAL A 22 -23.14 0.99 -35.12
CA VAL A 22 -22.45 0.59 -33.87
C VAL A 22 -23.38 -0.40 -33.18
N GLN A 23 -23.12 -1.68 -33.37
CA GLN A 23 -23.79 -2.73 -32.61
C GLN A 23 -23.40 -2.54 -31.16
N PRO A 24 -24.34 -2.39 -30.21
CA PRO A 24 -24.00 -2.44 -28.78
C PRO A 24 -23.44 -3.84 -28.49
N THR A 25 -22.19 -3.93 -28.17
CA THR A 25 -21.59 -5.16 -27.65
C THR A 25 -22.28 -5.45 -26.33
N ALA A 26 -23.12 -6.45 -26.27
CA ALA A 26 -23.68 -6.92 -25.00
C ALA A 26 -22.52 -7.44 -24.17
N ILE A 27 -22.10 -6.66 -23.18
CA ILE A 27 -21.19 -7.11 -22.14
C ILE A 27 -22.02 -8.11 -21.34
N SER A 28 -21.65 -9.39 -21.38
CA SER A 28 -22.14 -10.35 -20.41
C SER A 28 -21.74 -9.79 -19.04
N SER A 29 -22.70 -9.30 -18.25
CA SER A 29 -22.47 -8.86 -16.90
C SER A 29 -22.02 -10.09 -16.11
N SER A 30 -20.71 -10.28 -15.98
CA SER A 30 -20.18 -11.09 -14.89
C SER A 30 -20.62 -10.36 -13.61
N TYR A 31 -21.35 -11.05 -12.77
CA TYR A 31 -21.84 -10.57 -11.47
C TYR A 31 -20.61 -10.11 -10.67
N VAL A 32 -20.47 -8.82 -10.47
CA VAL A 32 -19.47 -8.29 -9.54
C VAL A 32 -20.01 -8.63 -8.16
N ALA A 33 -19.35 -9.53 -7.45
CA ALA A 33 -19.68 -9.83 -6.08
C ALA A 33 -19.57 -8.54 -5.25
N THR A 34 -20.70 -8.01 -4.82
CA THR A 34 -20.75 -6.81 -3.95
C THR A 34 -20.50 -7.17 -2.50
N ASP A 35 -20.61 -8.45 -2.14
CA ASP A 35 -20.33 -8.99 -0.82
C ASP A 35 -18.97 -9.69 -0.83
N VAL A 36 -18.06 -9.19 -0.03
CA VAL A 36 -16.68 -9.69 0.11
C VAL A 36 -16.41 -10.30 1.49
N SER A 37 -17.47 -10.46 2.31
CA SER A 37 -17.35 -10.92 3.70
C SER A 37 -16.66 -12.27 3.81
N ASP A 38 -17.02 -13.25 2.97
CA ASP A 38 -16.41 -14.58 2.99
C ASP A 38 -14.89 -14.53 2.68
N ILE A 39 -14.49 -13.65 1.75
CA ILE A 39 -13.07 -13.44 1.42
C ILE A 39 -12.34 -12.81 2.59
N VAL A 40 -12.98 -11.82 3.22
CA VAL A 40 -12.41 -11.13 4.38
C VAL A 40 -12.23 -12.11 5.55
N ASP A 41 -13.23 -12.90 5.87
CA ASP A 41 -13.18 -13.90 6.95
C ASP A 41 -12.07 -14.95 6.69
N GLU A 42 -11.87 -15.34 5.44
CA GLU A 42 -10.81 -16.29 5.04
C GLU A 42 -9.41 -15.71 5.22
N VAL A 43 -9.20 -14.42 4.85
CA VAL A 43 -7.89 -13.77 4.79
C VAL A 43 -7.53 -13.08 6.10
N MET A 44 -8.51 -12.64 6.90
CA MET A 44 -8.29 -11.88 8.13
C MET A 44 -7.28 -12.52 9.10
N PRO A 45 -7.25 -13.87 9.28
CA PRO A 45 -6.25 -14.53 10.12
C PRO A 45 -4.80 -14.37 9.64
N SER A 46 -4.58 -13.85 8.44
CA SER A 46 -3.24 -13.54 7.91
C SER A 46 -2.86 -12.06 8.03
N ILE A 47 -3.77 -11.22 8.55
CA ILE A 47 -3.55 -9.79 8.70
C ILE A 47 -3.35 -9.45 10.18
N VAL A 48 -2.33 -8.67 10.46
CA VAL A 48 -1.98 -8.26 11.83
C VAL A 48 -1.91 -6.74 11.95
N ALA A 49 -2.08 -6.25 13.20
CA ALA A 49 -1.72 -4.88 13.52
C ALA A 49 -0.27 -4.82 13.98
N ILE A 50 0.44 -3.77 13.58
CA ILE A 50 1.79 -3.47 14.05
C ILE A 50 1.75 -2.16 14.80
N THR A 51 2.23 -2.18 16.06
CA THR A 51 2.42 -0.97 16.86
C THR A 51 3.89 -0.72 17.03
N ASN A 52 4.31 0.48 16.66
CA ASN A 52 5.67 0.98 16.78
C ASN A 52 5.70 2.06 17.87
N VAL A 53 6.53 1.86 18.88
CA VAL A 53 6.83 2.87 19.89
C VAL A 53 8.25 3.38 19.66
N SER A 54 8.37 4.64 19.29
CA SER A 54 9.64 5.34 19.08
C SER A 54 9.88 6.35 20.19
N GLN A 55 11.15 6.58 20.52
CA GLN A 55 11.56 7.57 21.52
C GLN A 55 12.47 8.59 20.87
N THR A 56 12.11 9.86 20.99
CA THR A 56 12.95 10.98 20.52
C THR A 56 13.45 11.77 21.71
N GLU A 57 14.78 11.88 21.86
CA GLU A 57 15.40 12.72 22.85
C GLU A 57 15.62 14.12 22.29
N TYR A 58 15.01 15.12 22.93
CA TYR A 58 15.32 16.54 22.71
C TYR A 58 16.24 17.05 23.75
N GLN A 59 17.45 17.44 23.36
CA GLN A 59 18.39 18.10 24.24
C GLN A 59 18.12 19.61 24.23
N SER A 60 17.66 20.14 25.38
CA SER A 60 17.48 21.56 25.56
C SER A 60 18.83 22.26 25.60
N PHE A 61 18.91 23.50 25.11
CA PHE A 61 20.11 24.34 25.16
C PHE A 61 20.71 24.50 26.59
N TRP A 62 19.92 24.18 27.63
CA TRP A 62 20.30 24.20 29.03
C TRP A 62 20.72 22.83 29.61
N GLY A 63 20.98 21.85 28.73
CA GLY A 63 21.50 20.54 29.14
C GLY A 63 20.46 19.58 29.75
N GLN A 64 19.18 19.92 29.71
CA GLN A 64 18.12 18.99 30.08
C GLN A 64 17.66 18.21 28.85
N SER A 65 17.76 16.89 28.89
CA SER A 65 17.13 16.02 27.90
C SER A 65 15.69 15.70 28.32
N LYS A 66 14.76 15.77 27.37
CA LYS A 66 13.40 15.27 27.51
C LYS A 66 13.18 14.21 26.46
N THR A 67 12.77 13.03 26.88
CA THR A 67 12.36 11.94 26.01
C THR A 67 10.87 12.08 25.72
N TYR A 68 10.51 12.09 24.47
CA TYR A 68 9.11 12.01 24.01
C TYR A 68 8.90 10.65 23.37
N GLU A 69 7.87 9.96 23.84
CA GLU A 69 7.41 8.74 23.20
C GLU A 69 6.37 9.08 22.13
N SER A 70 6.52 8.49 20.97
CA SER A 70 5.55 8.55 19.88
C SER A 70 5.13 7.13 19.54
N THR A 71 3.82 6.92 19.43
CA THR A 71 3.25 5.64 19.01
C THR A 71 2.66 5.80 17.62
N SER A 72 3.06 4.94 16.70
CA SER A 72 2.48 4.81 15.36
C SER A 72 1.95 3.39 15.15
N CYS A 73 0.93 3.27 14.31
CA CYS A 73 0.29 2.00 14.02
C CYS A 73 0.17 1.81 12.51
N GLY A 74 0.29 0.58 12.09
CA GLY A 74 0.05 0.12 10.74
C GLY A 74 -0.42 -1.32 10.73
N SER A 75 -0.42 -1.92 9.57
CA SER A 75 -0.80 -3.31 9.35
C SER A 75 0.38 -4.13 8.86
N GLY A 76 0.23 -5.43 8.91
CA GLY A 76 1.16 -6.39 8.34
C GLY A 76 0.45 -7.61 7.80
N ILE A 77 1.15 -8.35 6.95
CA ILE A 77 0.67 -9.56 6.29
C ILE A 77 1.58 -10.71 6.71
N ILE A 78 1.04 -11.78 7.26
CA ILE A 78 1.79 -13.00 7.57
C ILE A 78 2.11 -13.69 6.25
N VAL A 79 3.39 -13.69 5.87
CA VAL A 79 3.84 -14.16 4.54
C VAL A 79 4.61 -15.47 4.59
N SER A 80 5.16 -15.84 5.75
CA SER A 80 5.94 -17.08 5.90
C SER A 80 6.07 -17.46 7.36
N GLN A 81 6.47 -18.72 7.58
CA GLN A 81 6.81 -19.27 8.89
C GLN A 81 7.92 -20.32 8.72
N ASP A 82 8.85 -20.36 9.66
CA ASP A 82 9.80 -21.46 9.81
C ASP A 82 9.61 -22.19 11.17
N ASN A 83 10.62 -22.89 11.67
CA ASN A 83 10.52 -23.64 12.93
C ASN A 83 10.59 -22.74 14.19
N GLU A 84 11.02 -21.49 14.06
CA GLU A 84 11.29 -20.59 15.19
C GLU A 84 10.48 -19.31 15.11
N TYR A 85 10.21 -18.80 13.91
CA TYR A 85 9.64 -17.49 13.69
C TYR A 85 8.48 -17.50 12.70
N LEU A 86 7.55 -16.58 12.94
CA LEU A 86 6.55 -16.11 12.01
C LEU A 86 7.07 -14.82 11.36
N TYR A 87 6.96 -14.71 10.04
CA TYR A 87 7.41 -13.54 9.27
C TYR A 87 6.23 -12.74 8.75
N VAL A 88 6.28 -11.44 9.03
CA VAL A 88 5.23 -10.48 8.69
C VAL A 88 5.82 -9.42 7.77
N ALA A 89 5.29 -9.30 6.56
CA ALA A 89 5.61 -8.22 5.65
C ALA A 89 4.80 -6.97 6.00
N THR A 90 5.42 -5.80 5.89
CA THR A 90 4.81 -4.49 6.14
C THR A 90 5.56 -3.40 5.39
N ASN A 91 5.18 -2.13 5.57
CA ASN A 91 5.96 -1.01 5.05
C ASN A 91 7.11 -0.63 5.98
N ASN A 92 8.21 -0.12 5.39
CA ASN A 92 9.34 0.38 6.16
C ASN A 92 8.93 1.53 7.09
N HIS A 93 8.13 2.50 6.59
CA HIS A 93 7.71 3.65 7.41
C HIS A 93 6.86 3.25 8.63
N VAL A 94 6.24 2.05 8.65
CA VAL A 94 5.50 1.54 9.82
C VAL A 94 6.44 1.15 10.96
N VAL A 95 7.63 0.65 10.65
CA VAL A 95 8.59 0.12 11.63
C VAL A 95 9.81 1.01 11.84
N GLU A 96 9.96 2.05 11.05
CA GLU A 96 11.11 2.95 11.10
C GLU A 96 11.23 3.62 12.46
N GLY A 97 12.47 3.68 12.97
CA GLY A 97 12.78 4.33 14.26
C GLY A 97 12.20 3.64 15.50
N ALA A 98 11.73 2.39 15.38
CA ALA A 98 11.13 1.67 16.48
C ALA A 98 12.14 1.38 17.60
N ASN A 99 11.82 1.76 18.84
CA ASN A 99 12.46 1.28 20.05
C ASN A 99 11.82 -0.04 20.52
N SER A 100 10.53 -0.21 20.29
CA SER A 100 9.82 -1.47 20.50
C SER A 100 8.73 -1.65 19.46
N LEU A 101 8.54 -2.91 19.04
CA LEU A 101 7.48 -3.32 18.12
C LEU A 101 6.63 -4.39 18.77
N THR A 102 5.33 -4.30 18.55
CA THR A 102 4.39 -5.36 18.88
C THR A 102 3.52 -5.71 17.67
N VAL A 103 3.18 -6.98 17.58
CA VAL A 103 2.23 -7.52 16.61
C VAL A 103 0.99 -7.96 17.37
N THR A 104 -0.19 -7.51 16.92
CA THR A 104 -1.48 -7.94 17.45
C THR A 104 -2.22 -8.72 16.37
N PHE A 105 -2.62 -9.94 16.70
CA PHE A 105 -3.34 -10.85 15.82
C PHE A 105 -4.85 -10.53 15.78
N ALA A 106 -5.58 -11.21 14.90
CA ALA A 106 -7.01 -10.99 14.69
C ALA A 106 -7.87 -11.26 15.95
N ASN A 107 -7.39 -12.10 16.87
CA ASN A 107 -8.03 -12.41 18.16
C ASN A 107 -7.57 -11.51 19.32
N ASP A 108 -6.96 -10.36 19.02
CA ASP A 108 -6.42 -9.38 19.96
C ASP A 108 -5.23 -9.86 20.82
N ASP A 109 -4.66 -11.04 20.54
CA ASP A 109 -3.43 -11.46 21.20
C ASP A 109 -2.26 -10.61 20.69
N THR A 110 -1.47 -10.04 21.63
CA THR A 110 -0.38 -9.12 21.32
C THR A 110 0.93 -9.70 21.80
N VAL A 111 1.93 -9.72 20.92
CA VAL A 111 3.27 -10.24 21.19
C VAL A 111 4.34 -9.26 20.75
N SER A 112 5.52 -9.36 21.36
CA SER A 112 6.69 -8.59 20.93
C SER A 112 7.20 -9.09 19.59
N ALA A 113 7.69 -8.16 18.79
CA ALA A 113 8.23 -8.43 17.48
C ALA A 113 9.57 -7.70 17.28
N GLU A 114 10.36 -8.18 16.33
CA GLU A 114 11.64 -7.59 15.95
C GLU A 114 11.70 -7.33 14.45
N ILE A 115 12.39 -6.27 14.05
CA ILE A 115 12.66 -6.04 12.63
C ILE A 115 13.62 -7.12 12.16
N LYS A 116 13.24 -7.88 11.13
CA LYS A 116 14.10 -8.87 10.49
C LYS A 116 14.96 -8.21 9.40
N GLY A 117 14.37 -7.31 8.64
CA GLY A 117 15.05 -6.54 7.61
C GLY A 117 14.18 -5.44 7.03
N THR A 118 14.82 -4.45 6.40
CA THR A 118 14.15 -3.28 5.81
C THR A 118 14.73 -2.92 4.45
N ASP A 119 13.87 -2.43 3.56
CA ASP A 119 14.24 -1.76 2.32
C ASP A 119 13.51 -0.39 2.25
N PRO A 120 14.17 0.69 2.68
CA PRO A 120 13.60 2.03 2.63
C PRO A 120 13.31 2.52 1.21
N SER A 121 14.01 1.99 0.20
CA SER A 121 13.87 2.43 -1.21
C SER A 121 12.54 2.00 -1.82
N THR A 122 12.04 0.84 -1.43
CA THR A 122 10.74 0.30 -1.86
C THR A 122 9.66 0.45 -0.80
N ASP A 123 10.00 1.02 0.38
CA ASP A 123 9.11 1.14 1.53
C ASP A 123 8.61 -0.23 2.04
N LEU A 124 9.48 -1.24 2.03
CA LEU A 124 9.18 -2.59 2.53
C LEU A 124 9.98 -2.93 3.78
N ALA A 125 9.39 -3.73 4.65
CA ALA A 125 10.04 -4.32 5.81
C ALA A 125 9.49 -5.71 6.09
N VAL A 126 10.30 -6.52 6.74
CA VAL A 126 9.89 -7.79 7.35
C VAL A 126 10.10 -7.72 8.84
N VAL A 127 9.08 -8.09 9.59
CA VAL A 127 9.09 -8.23 11.04
C VAL A 127 9.03 -9.73 11.36
N LYS A 128 9.75 -10.17 12.38
CA LYS A 128 9.70 -11.54 12.89
C LYS A 128 9.10 -11.60 14.29
N VAL A 129 8.30 -12.62 14.53
CA VAL A 129 7.69 -12.93 15.83
C VAL A 129 8.12 -14.34 16.23
N ALA A 130 8.65 -14.50 17.45
CA ALA A 130 9.03 -15.81 17.94
C ALA A 130 7.78 -16.68 18.16
N LEU A 131 7.73 -17.87 17.55
CA LEU A 131 6.58 -18.78 17.69
C LEU A 131 6.31 -19.14 19.15
N SER A 132 7.38 -19.25 19.97
CA SER A 132 7.27 -19.55 21.40
C SER A 132 6.57 -18.44 22.23
N SER A 133 6.41 -17.25 21.67
CA SER A 133 5.69 -16.14 22.31
C SER A 133 4.21 -16.10 21.98
N ILE A 134 3.76 -16.89 21.00
CA ILE A 134 2.38 -16.94 20.52
C ILE A 134 1.64 -18.04 21.29
N LYS A 135 0.44 -17.76 21.77
CA LYS A 135 -0.38 -18.77 22.47
C LYS A 135 -0.90 -19.83 21.50
N ASP A 136 -1.15 -21.04 22.04
CA ASP A 136 -1.63 -22.16 21.23
C ASP A 136 -2.98 -21.92 20.54
N ASP A 137 -3.90 -21.20 21.18
CA ASP A 137 -5.17 -20.79 20.59
C ASP A 137 -4.96 -19.84 19.41
N THR A 138 -4.13 -18.82 19.56
CA THR A 138 -3.76 -17.90 18.49
C THR A 138 -3.06 -18.63 17.34
N MET A 139 -2.10 -19.55 17.66
CA MET A 139 -1.43 -20.35 16.64
C MET A 139 -2.37 -21.20 15.81
N SER A 140 -3.48 -21.67 16.40
CA SER A 140 -4.47 -22.48 15.69
C SER A 140 -5.33 -21.67 14.71
N GLU A 141 -5.39 -20.36 14.87
CA GLU A 141 -6.18 -19.43 14.03
C GLU A 141 -5.34 -18.76 12.94
N ILE A 142 -4.03 -18.59 13.14
CA ILE A 142 -3.13 -17.93 12.21
C ILE A 142 -3.10 -18.65 10.86
N LYS A 143 -3.10 -17.87 9.78
CA LYS A 143 -2.89 -18.33 8.41
C LYS A 143 -1.75 -17.56 7.77
N VAL A 144 -0.99 -18.22 6.90
CA VAL A 144 -0.06 -17.58 5.99
C VAL A 144 -0.84 -17.14 4.76
N ALA A 145 -0.70 -15.89 4.35
CA ALA A 145 -1.41 -15.34 3.21
C ALA A 145 -0.99 -16.02 1.89
N THR A 146 -1.95 -16.20 1.00
CA THR A 146 -1.67 -16.62 -0.38
C THR A 146 -1.23 -15.40 -1.19
N LEU A 147 -0.01 -15.44 -1.71
CA LEU A 147 0.54 -14.36 -2.55
C LEU A 147 0.15 -14.62 -3.99
N GLY A 148 -0.57 -13.67 -4.59
CA GLY A 148 -0.95 -13.67 -5.99
C GLY A 148 0.08 -12.99 -6.88
N SER A 149 -0.24 -12.84 -8.17
CA SER A 149 0.58 -12.11 -9.14
C SER A 149 -0.05 -10.77 -9.49
N SER A 150 0.73 -9.71 -9.44
CA SER A 150 0.35 -8.37 -9.90
C SER A 150 0.55 -8.16 -11.41
N ASP A 151 1.39 -8.99 -12.06
CA ASP A 151 1.71 -8.85 -13.49
C ASP A 151 0.53 -9.19 -14.41
N THR A 152 -0.43 -9.97 -13.92
CA THR A 152 -1.61 -10.39 -14.70
C THR A 152 -2.82 -9.49 -14.53
N LEU A 153 -2.74 -8.49 -13.66
CA LEU A 153 -3.83 -7.58 -13.34
C LEU A 153 -4.26 -6.73 -14.53
N LYS A 154 -5.53 -6.35 -14.53
CA LYS A 154 -6.10 -5.43 -15.52
C LYS A 154 -6.80 -4.28 -14.83
N VAL A 155 -6.72 -3.11 -15.44
CA VAL A 155 -7.50 -1.95 -15.03
C VAL A 155 -8.99 -2.27 -15.07
N GLY A 156 -9.72 -1.93 -14.01
CA GLY A 156 -11.13 -2.23 -13.82
C GLY A 156 -11.40 -3.55 -13.07
N GLU A 157 -10.40 -4.37 -12.75
CA GLU A 157 -10.58 -5.54 -11.89
C GLU A 157 -10.89 -5.08 -10.45
N SER A 158 -11.83 -5.78 -9.79
CA SER A 158 -12.19 -5.49 -8.40
C SER A 158 -11.06 -5.87 -7.46
N CYS A 159 -10.84 -5.04 -6.45
CA CYS A 159 -9.85 -5.28 -5.40
C CYS A 159 -10.43 -4.96 -4.02
N ILE A 160 -9.81 -5.53 -2.98
CA ILE A 160 -10.17 -5.36 -1.58
C ILE A 160 -8.92 -4.94 -0.83
N ALA A 161 -8.96 -3.79 -0.15
CA ALA A 161 -7.88 -3.36 0.72
C ALA A 161 -8.23 -3.68 2.17
N ILE A 162 -7.34 -4.41 2.84
CA ILE A 162 -7.52 -4.81 4.24
C ILE A 162 -6.35 -4.30 5.07
N GLY A 163 -6.68 -3.78 6.25
CA GLY A 163 -5.73 -3.48 7.30
C GLY A 163 -6.33 -3.72 8.67
N ASN A 164 -5.47 -3.75 9.68
CA ASN A 164 -5.83 -3.91 11.07
C ASN A 164 -5.06 -2.91 11.93
N ALA A 165 -5.57 -1.68 12.05
CA ALA A 165 -4.93 -0.66 12.86
C ALA A 165 -5.50 -0.65 14.27
N LEU A 166 -4.63 -0.84 15.27
CA LEU A 166 -5.00 -0.75 16.68
C LEU A 166 -5.62 0.62 17.01
N GLY A 167 -6.83 0.59 17.58
CA GLY A 167 -7.62 1.78 17.94
C GLY A 167 -8.65 2.20 16.91
N TYR A 168 -8.53 1.77 15.66
CA TYR A 168 -9.53 1.96 14.60
C TYR A 168 -10.19 0.64 14.17
N GLY A 169 -9.69 -0.52 14.68
CA GLY A 169 -10.19 -1.84 14.33
C GLY A 169 -9.77 -2.30 12.92
N GLN A 170 -10.31 -3.43 12.52
CA GLN A 170 -10.17 -3.97 11.18
C GLN A 170 -10.84 -3.04 10.17
N SER A 171 -10.12 -2.68 9.12
CA SER A 171 -10.60 -1.82 8.05
C SER A 171 -10.59 -2.59 6.74
N VAL A 172 -11.75 -2.66 6.11
CA VAL A 172 -11.94 -3.28 4.79
C VAL A 172 -12.55 -2.24 3.87
N THR A 173 -11.90 -2.01 2.75
CA THR A 173 -12.42 -1.14 1.69
C THR A 173 -12.37 -1.87 0.37
N THR A 174 -13.33 -1.61 -0.51
CA THR A 174 -13.40 -2.21 -1.85
C THR A 174 -13.29 -1.14 -2.91
N GLY A 175 -12.75 -1.50 -4.04
CA GLY A 175 -12.60 -0.65 -5.19
C GLY A 175 -12.19 -1.45 -6.42
N VAL A 176 -11.57 -0.77 -7.36
CA VAL A 176 -11.02 -1.36 -8.58
C VAL A 176 -9.56 -0.98 -8.77
N ILE A 177 -8.85 -1.74 -9.56
CA ILE A 177 -7.54 -1.35 -10.07
C ILE A 177 -7.74 -0.19 -11.05
N SER A 178 -7.35 1.02 -10.65
CA SER A 178 -7.55 2.24 -11.43
C SER A 178 -6.45 2.47 -12.47
N ALA A 179 -5.21 2.07 -12.14
CA ALA A 179 -4.07 2.09 -13.05
C ALA A 179 -3.01 1.09 -12.59
N LEU A 180 -2.15 0.67 -13.51
CA LEU A 180 -0.98 -0.18 -13.28
C LEU A 180 0.29 0.59 -13.69
N ASN A 181 1.44 0.19 -13.13
CA ASN A 181 2.75 0.77 -13.43
C ASN A 181 2.75 2.30 -13.28
N ARG A 182 2.08 2.79 -12.21
CA ARG A 182 2.02 4.21 -11.94
C ARG A 182 3.31 4.66 -11.30
N GLU A 183 4.12 5.41 -12.04
CA GLU A 183 5.34 6.03 -11.49
C GLU A 183 4.94 7.14 -10.51
N VAL A 184 5.32 6.99 -9.25
CA VAL A 184 5.12 7.98 -8.20
C VAL A 184 6.48 8.32 -7.60
N SER A 185 6.84 9.60 -7.63
CA SER A 185 8.06 10.10 -7.01
C SER A 185 7.75 10.69 -5.65
N VAL A 186 8.43 10.21 -4.63
CA VAL A 186 8.35 10.74 -3.27
C VAL A 186 9.69 11.37 -2.92
N SER A 187 9.62 12.63 -2.49
CA SER A 187 10.78 13.32 -1.95
C SER A 187 10.86 13.07 -0.45
N ASP A 188 11.89 12.38 -0.01
CA ASP A 188 12.18 12.28 1.41
C ASP A 188 12.86 13.56 1.88
N SER A 189 12.13 14.34 2.68
CA SER A 189 12.63 15.61 3.24
C SER A 189 13.80 15.43 4.21
N SER A 190 14.03 14.22 4.72
CA SER A 190 15.10 13.89 5.67
C SER A 190 16.40 13.50 4.98
N SER A 191 16.34 12.87 3.81
CA SER A 191 17.52 12.32 3.11
C SER A 191 17.88 13.05 1.79
N SER A 192 17.07 14.02 1.34
CA SER A 192 17.21 14.69 0.03
C SER A 192 17.26 13.71 -1.15
N THR A 193 16.70 12.52 -0.98
CA THR A 193 16.68 11.45 -1.98
C THR A 193 15.26 11.35 -2.53
N ASN A 194 15.14 11.35 -3.85
CA ASN A 194 13.88 11.08 -4.53
C ASN A 194 13.83 9.61 -4.87
N TYR A 195 12.77 8.94 -4.41
CA TYR A 195 12.47 7.56 -4.79
C TYR A 195 11.34 7.57 -5.80
N THR A 196 11.50 6.82 -6.87
CA THR A 196 10.43 6.58 -7.84
C THR A 196 10.03 5.12 -7.74
N ALA A 197 8.76 4.88 -7.49
CA ALA A 197 8.19 3.54 -7.41
C ALA A 197 7.11 3.34 -8.46
N GLU A 198 7.08 2.17 -9.08
CA GLU A 198 5.97 1.74 -9.93
C GLU A 198 4.91 1.06 -9.06
N LEU A 199 3.71 1.62 -9.00
CA LEU A 199 2.66 1.24 -8.07
C LEU A 199 1.38 0.83 -8.78
N ILE A 200 0.58 0.01 -8.09
CA ILE A 200 -0.83 -0.21 -8.40
C ILE A 200 -1.61 0.98 -7.85
N GLN A 201 -2.42 1.63 -8.69
CA GLN A 201 -3.37 2.64 -8.27
C GLN A 201 -4.76 2.01 -8.11
N THR A 202 -5.46 2.36 -7.02
CA THR A 202 -6.84 1.92 -6.74
C THR A 202 -7.68 3.07 -6.20
N ASP A 203 -8.99 2.98 -6.35
CA ASP A 203 -9.96 3.85 -5.69
C ASP A 203 -10.48 3.28 -4.36
N ALA A 204 -10.07 2.05 -4.00
CA ALA A 204 -10.25 1.56 -2.65
C ALA A 204 -9.56 2.51 -1.66
N ALA A 205 -10.25 2.88 -0.57
CA ALA A 205 -9.73 3.88 0.36
C ALA A 205 -8.48 3.34 1.10
N ILE A 206 -7.32 3.94 0.82
CA ILE A 206 -6.06 3.69 1.51
C ILE A 206 -5.81 4.84 2.47
N ASN A 207 -5.83 4.55 3.78
CA ASN A 207 -5.75 5.52 4.87
C ASN A 207 -4.71 5.09 5.91
N PRO A 208 -4.26 6.01 6.79
CA PRO A 208 -3.46 5.62 7.95
C PRO A 208 -4.14 4.50 8.73
N GLY A 209 -3.43 3.39 8.90
CA GLY A 209 -3.91 2.18 9.56
C GLY A 209 -3.95 0.97 8.63
N ASN A 210 -4.30 1.09 7.34
CA ASN A 210 -4.20 -0.02 6.41
C ASN A 210 -2.85 -0.08 5.64
N SER A 211 -1.95 0.87 5.91
CA SER A 211 -0.57 0.85 5.43
C SER A 211 0.18 -0.40 5.91
N GLY A 212 0.84 -1.11 5.02
CA GLY A 212 1.46 -2.41 5.29
C GLY A 212 0.50 -3.60 5.24
N GLY A 213 -0.82 -3.35 5.13
CA GLY A 213 -1.84 -4.36 4.92
C GLY A 213 -1.97 -4.79 3.46
N ALA A 214 -2.90 -5.71 3.20
CA ALA A 214 -3.05 -6.36 1.91
C ALA A 214 -3.98 -5.59 0.95
N LEU A 215 -3.58 -5.54 -0.32
CA LEU A 215 -4.49 -5.38 -1.45
C LEU A 215 -4.74 -6.77 -2.02
N LEU A 216 -6.01 -7.19 -2.08
CA LEU A 216 -6.42 -8.51 -2.52
C LEU A 216 -7.18 -8.46 -3.85
N ASN A 217 -7.10 -9.55 -4.59
CA ASN A 217 -8.04 -9.83 -5.67
C ASN A 217 -9.32 -10.48 -5.12
N THR A 218 -10.28 -10.78 -6.00
CA THR A 218 -11.59 -11.36 -5.65
C THR A 218 -11.55 -12.85 -5.27
N VAL A 219 -10.39 -13.47 -5.27
CA VAL A 219 -10.20 -14.86 -4.77
C VAL A 219 -9.36 -14.90 -3.49
N GLY A 220 -9.08 -13.73 -2.87
CA GLY A 220 -8.39 -13.62 -1.59
C GLY A 220 -6.86 -13.71 -1.69
N GLU A 221 -6.26 -13.61 -2.87
CA GLU A 221 -4.81 -13.57 -3.03
C GLU A 221 -4.29 -12.15 -2.88
N VAL A 222 -3.14 -11.98 -2.21
CA VAL A 222 -2.47 -10.69 -2.03
C VAL A 222 -1.77 -10.29 -3.33
N ILE A 223 -2.27 -9.25 -3.99
CA ILE A 223 -1.73 -8.70 -5.23
C ILE A 223 -0.86 -7.45 -5.01
N GLY A 224 -0.88 -6.89 -3.79
CA GLY A 224 -0.05 -5.75 -3.43
C GLY A 224 -0.06 -5.46 -1.93
N ILE A 225 0.84 -4.58 -1.50
CA ILE A 225 0.95 -4.08 -0.12
C ILE A 225 0.54 -2.61 -0.11
N ASN A 226 -0.52 -2.29 0.64
CA ASN A 226 -1.06 -0.93 0.74
C ASN A 226 -0.02 0.03 1.31
N SER A 227 0.12 1.24 0.78
CA SER A 227 1.03 2.25 1.32
C SER A 227 0.44 3.65 1.23
N VAL A 228 0.27 4.30 2.39
CA VAL A 228 -0.15 5.72 2.45
C VAL A 228 0.99 6.69 2.16
N LYS A 229 2.26 6.24 2.19
CA LYS A 229 3.43 7.09 1.92
C LYS A 229 3.36 7.74 0.53
N TYR A 230 2.74 7.05 -0.42
CA TYR A 230 2.59 7.50 -1.80
C TYR A 230 1.27 8.24 -2.06
N SER A 231 0.37 8.31 -1.08
CA SER A 231 -0.94 8.95 -1.23
C SER A 231 -0.84 10.45 -0.97
N ASP A 232 -1.42 11.25 -1.87
CA ASP A 232 -1.57 12.69 -1.67
C ASP A 232 -2.86 12.93 -0.88
N THR A 233 -2.74 13.42 0.35
CA THR A 233 -3.89 13.69 1.23
C THR A 233 -4.81 14.79 0.73
N SER A 234 -4.41 15.54 -0.31
CA SER A 234 -5.23 16.56 -0.96
C SER A 234 -6.12 16.01 -2.06
N VAL A 235 -5.95 14.75 -2.46
CA VAL A 235 -6.69 14.11 -3.56
C VAL A 235 -7.45 12.90 -3.02
N GLU A 236 -8.78 12.96 -3.01
CA GLU A 236 -9.64 11.85 -2.63
C GLU A 236 -9.77 10.83 -3.76
N GLY A 237 -9.90 9.54 -3.40
CA GLY A 237 -10.15 8.46 -4.37
C GLY A 237 -8.91 7.98 -5.12
N ILE A 238 -7.71 8.30 -4.64
CA ILE A 238 -6.45 7.75 -5.15
C ILE A 238 -5.70 7.07 -4.02
N GLY A 239 -5.64 5.75 -4.06
CA GLY A 239 -4.83 4.91 -3.20
C GLY A 239 -3.74 4.20 -4.00
N TYR A 240 -2.68 3.79 -3.30
CA TYR A 240 -1.54 3.11 -3.91
C TYR A 240 -1.18 1.83 -3.14
N ALA A 241 -0.72 0.83 -3.88
CA ALA A 241 -0.14 -0.38 -3.32
C ALA A 241 1.13 -0.77 -4.09
N ILE A 242 2.11 -1.31 -3.36
CA ILE A 242 3.33 -1.86 -3.93
C ILE A 242 2.96 -3.20 -4.57
N PRO A 243 3.25 -3.41 -5.88
CA PRO A 243 2.89 -4.66 -6.58
C PRO A 243 3.53 -5.89 -5.91
N MET A 244 2.80 -7.00 -5.83
CA MET A 244 3.31 -8.21 -5.16
C MET A 244 4.49 -8.83 -5.90
N ASP A 245 4.53 -8.78 -7.23
CA ASP A 245 5.68 -9.30 -8.01
C ASP A 245 6.96 -8.48 -7.80
N THR A 246 6.83 -7.20 -7.41
CA THR A 246 7.94 -6.37 -6.94
C THR A 246 8.29 -6.68 -5.48
N ALA A 247 7.29 -6.83 -4.61
CA ALA A 247 7.49 -6.99 -3.17
C ALA A 247 8.04 -8.38 -2.80
N LYS A 248 7.57 -9.44 -3.46
CA LYS A 248 7.90 -10.82 -3.12
C LYS A 248 9.39 -11.13 -3.09
N PRO A 249 10.20 -10.84 -4.14
CA PRO A 249 11.64 -11.12 -4.12
C PRO A 249 12.37 -10.33 -3.03
N ILE A 250 11.94 -9.10 -2.75
CA ILE A 250 12.51 -8.27 -1.68
C ILE A 250 12.18 -8.89 -0.30
N ILE A 251 10.94 -9.29 -0.07
CA ILE A 251 10.52 -9.95 1.16
C ILE A 251 11.33 -11.24 1.39
N GLU A 252 11.50 -12.08 0.37
CA GLU A 252 12.30 -13.30 0.43
C GLU A 252 13.78 -13.00 0.78
N GLU A 253 14.33 -11.93 0.24
CA GLU A 253 15.67 -11.47 0.59
C GLU A 253 15.74 -10.97 2.03
N LEU A 254 14.79 -10.16 2.50
CA LEU A 254 14.74 -9.64 3.86
C LEU A 254 14.52 -10.75 4.91
N ILE A 255 13.84 -11.84 4.56
CA ILE A 255 13.73 -13.03 5.45
C ILE A 255 15.08 -13.70 5.63
N THR A 256 15.92 -13.76 4.59
CA THR A 256 17.21 -14.44 4.62
C THR A 256 18.34 -13.54 5.11
N LYS A 257 18.28 -12.24 4.83
CA LYS A 257 19.27 -11.22 5.18
C LYS A 257 18.63 -10.10 6.03
N GLU A 258 19.46 -9.35 6.76
CA GLU A 258 18.98 -8.21 7.56
C GLU A 258 18.69 -6.96 6.70
N LYS A 259 19.32 -6.87 5.55
CA LYS A 259 19.14 -5.77 4.57
C LYS A 259 19.23 -6.33 3.16
N VAL A 260 18.54 -5.66 2.24
CA VAL A 260 18.71 -5.89 0.80
C VAL A 260 20.15 -5.57 0.40
N ASP A 261 20.75 -6.43 -0.39
CA ASP A 261 22.13 -6.28 -0.84
C ASP A 261 22.21 -5.20 -1.93
N GLU A 262 22.54 -3.97 -1.53
CA GLU A 262 22.71 -2.84 -2.43
C GLU A 262 23.85 -3.06 -3.46
N SER A 263 24.71 -4.07 -3.26
CA SER A 263 25.80 -4.39 -4.19
C SER A 263 25.30 -4.84 -5.56
N ASN A 264 24.06 -5.29 -5.65
CA ASN A 264 23.39 -5.66 -6.90
C ASN A 264 22.65 -4.48 -7.56
N SER A 265 22.55 -3.33 -6.88
CA SER A 265 21.96 -2.13 -7.45
C SER A 265 22.95 -1.50 -8.41
N ALA A 266 22.58 -1.41 -9.69
CA ALA A 266 23.37 -0.70 -10.69
C ALA A 266 23.31 0.81 -10.41
N TYR A 267 24.33 1.33 -9.71
CA TYR A 267 24.45 2.75 -9.43
C TYR A 267 25.23 3.42 -10.56
N LEU A 268 24.55 4.24 -11.36
CA LEU A 268 25.22 4.98 -12.45
C LEU A 268 26.12 6.11 -11.95
N GLY A 269 26.02 6.48 -10.66
CA GLY A 269 26.87 7.53 -10.05
C GLY A 269 26.71 8.90 -10.71
N ILE A 270 25.58 9.16 -11.37
CA ILE A 270 25.26 10.45 -11.99
C ILE A 270 24.20 11.16 -11.19
N VAL A 271 24.38 12.45 -10.97
CA VAL A 271 23.34 13.34 -10.47
C VAL A 271 22.73 14.03 -11.67
N GLY A 272 21.49 13.69 -11.98
CA GLY A 272 20.70 14.38 -13.01
C GLY A 272 20.09 15.67 -12.46
N VAL A 273 20.04 16.70 -13.28
CA VAL A 273 19.25 17.89 -13.02
C VAL A 273 18.30 18.10 -14.19
N ASP A 274 17.10 18.59 -13.91
CA ASP A 274 16.15 18.92 -14.96
C ASP A 274 16.73 19.97 -15.89
N VAL A 275 16.61 19.74 -17.21
CA VAL A 275 17.07 20.68 -18.23
C VAL A 275 16.06 21.83 -18.32
N THR A 276 16.16 22.75 -17.38
CA THR A 276 15.41 24.01 -17.47
C THR A 276 15.97 24.89 -18.61
N SER A 277 15.21 25.89 -19.05
CA SER A 277 15.66 26.82 -20.09
C SER A 277 16.98 27.53 -19.74
N ASP A 278 17.27 27.71 -18.46
CA ASP A 278 18.52 28.35 -17.99
C ASP A 278 19.69 27.38 -17.98
N VAL A 279 19.44 26.11 -17.60
CA VAL A 279 20.42 25.02 -17.70
C VAL A 279 20.77 24.76 -19.17
N ALA A 280 19.77 24.70 -20.06
CA ALA A 280 19.98 24.52 -21.50
C ALA A 280 20.84 25.64 -22.09
N LYS A 281 20.62 26.91 -21.73
CA LYS A 281 21.42 28.05 -22.15
C LYS A 281 22.84 27.99 -21.63
N THR A 282 23.04 27.62 -20.36
CA THR A 282 24.36 27.55 -19.72
C THR A 282 25.24 26.48 -20.35
N TYR A 283 24.67 25.34 -20.75
CA TYR A 283 25.41 24.21 -21.32
C TYR A 283 25.23 24.05 -22.83
N ASN A 284 24.63 25.06 -23.49
CA ASN A 284 24.42 25.10 -24.96
C ASN A 284 23.66 23.85 -25.47
N MET A 285 22.66 23.41 -24.74
CA MET A 285 21.83 22.26 -25.07
C MET A 285 20.62 22.67 -25.92
N PRO A 286 20.13 21.80 -26.81
CA PRO A 286 18.91 22.08 -27.55
C PRO A 286 17.72 22.16 -26.55
N THR A 287 16.95 23.23 -26.62
CA THR A 287 15.67 23.34 -25.90
C THR A 287 14.62 22.60 -26.69
N GLY A 288 14.00 21.55 -26.08
CA GLY A 288 12.88 20.83 -26.65
C GLY A 288 11.60 21.67 -26.61
#